data_caadd92c581c217add8640e314a5bc8f
#
_entry.id   caadd92c581c217add8640e314a5bc8f
#
_cell.length_a   1.000
_cell.length_b   1.000
_cell.length_c   1.000
_cell.angle_alpha   90.00
_cell.angle_beta   90.00
_cell.angle_gamma   90.00
#
_symmetry.space_group_name_H-M   'P 1'
#
loop_
_entity.id
_entity.type
_entity.pdbx_description
1 polymer ?
#
loop_
_entity_poly.entity_id
_entity_poly.type
_entity_poly.pdbx_seq_one_letter_code
_entity_poly.pdbx_strand_id
1 'polypeptide(L)'
;MGVGIMKERHIKSLLKDVLSVRKIITLQDFEKLCYQHLGGKYHECLRQSDSRPNELKLEQRVRNIVCHKNYPEGVVYKNQTFYLKEME
;
A
#
# COMPACT_ATOMS: atom_id res chain seq x y z
N MET A 1 11.82 -12.79 -13.48
CA MET A 1 12.80 -12.44 -12.46
C MET A 1 12.36 -11.19 -11.72
N GLY A 2 12.23 -11.28 -10.42
CA GLY A 2 11.75 -10.16 -9.64
C GLY A 2 12.78 -9.05 -9.52
N VAL A 3 12.33 -7.82 -9.63
CA VAL A 3 13.14 -6.67 -9.28
C VAL A 3 13.21 -6.63 -7.75
N GLY A 4 14.37 -6.54 -7.16
CA GLY A 4 14.54 -6.63 -5.72
C GLY A 4 13.87 -5.51 -4.93
N ILE A 5 13.76 -4.32 -5.51
CA ILE A 5 13.35 -3.11 -4.79
C ILE A 5 11.96 -2.65 -5.20
N MET A 6 11.07 -2.58 -4.22
CA MET A 6 9.75 -2.00 -4.39
C MET A 6 9.77 -0.57 -3.85
N LYS A 7 9.14 0.35 -4.58
CA LYS A 7 9.04 1.75 -4.17
C LYS A 7 7.60 2.09 -3.80
N GLU A 8 7.43 3.18 -3.04
CA GLU A 8 6.09 3.62 -2.65
C GLU A 8 5.20 3.88 -3.87
N ARG A 9 5.77 4.33 -4.99
CA ARG A 9 5.00 4.56 -6.21
C ARG A 9 4.29 3.29 -6.71
N HIS A 10 4.88 2.13 -6.49
CA HIS A 10 4.26 0.85 -6.89
C HIS A 10 3.02 0.58 -6.04
N ILE A 11 3.10 0.87 -4.75
CA ILE A 11 1.97 0.70 -3.84
C ILE A 11 0.89 1.73 -4.17
N LYS A 12 1.28 2.97 -4.42
CA LYS A 12 0.33 4.03 -4.76
C LYS A 12 -0.41 3.74 -6.06
N SER A 13 0.30 3.21 -7.05
CA SER A 13 -0.30 2.82 -8.33
C SER A 13 -1.34 1.71 -8.12
N LEU A 14 -1.00 0.70 -7.32
CA LEU A 14 -1.93 -0.38 -7.02
C LEU A 14 -3.16 0.16 -6.27
N LEU A 15 -2.95 1.04 -5.30
CA LEU A 15 -4.06 1.63 -4.55
C LEU A 15 -5.01 2.40 -5.49
N LYS A 16 -4.46 3.16 -6.41
CA LYS A 16 -5.27 3.90 -7.37
C LYS A 16 -6.09 2.96 -8.25
N ASP A 17 -5.46 1.88 -8.73
CA ASP A 17 -6.16 0.87 -9.54
C ASP A 17 -7.29 0.20 -8.75
N VAL A 18 -7.02 -0.18 -7.51
CA VAL A 18 -8.02 -0.82 -6.65
C VAL A 18 -9.20 0.11 -6.43
N LEU A 19 -8.94 1.38 -6.13
CA LEU A 19 -10.01 2.34 -5.85
C LEU A 19 -10.78 2.73 -7.11
N SER A 20 -10.19 2.59 -8.29
CA SER A 20 -10.93 2.84 -9.52
C SER A 20 -12.06 1.83 -9.71
N VAL A 21 -11.93 0.64 -9.13
CA VAL A 21 -12.93 -0.41 -9.21
C VAL A 21 -13.79 -0.47 -7.94
N ARG A 22 -13.16 -0.55 -6.78
CA ARG A 22 -13.86 -0.76 -5.52
C ARG A 22 -14.37 0.49 -4.85
N LYS A 23 -13.80 1.64 -5.17
CA LYS A 23 -14.11 2.97 -4.61
C LYS A 23 -13.71 3.14 -3.14
N ILE A 24 -13.64 2.07 -2.37
CA ILE A 24 -13.30 2.09 -0.96
C ILE A 24 -12.60 0.78 -0.59
N ILE A 25 -11.59 0.85 0.26
CA ILE A 25 -10.91 -0.34 0.78
C ILE A 25 -10.28 -0.03 2.14
N THR A 26 -10.39 -0.96 3.08
CA THR A 26 -9.73 -0.81 4.37
C THR A 26 -8.22 -0.99 4.21
N LEU A 27 -7.45 -0.41 5.15
CA LEU A 27 -6.01 -0.57 5.17
C LEU A 27 -5.62 -2.06 5.19
N GLN A 28 -6.30 -2.84 6.02
CA GLN A 28 -6.00 -4.24 6.19
C GLN A 28 -6.23 -5.04 4.90
N ASP A 29 -7.34 -4.78 4.23
CA ASP A 29 -7.64 -5.45 2.96
C ASP A 29 -6.67 -5.00 1.86
N PHE A 30 -6.30 -3.73 1.86
CA PHE A 30 -5.34 -3.22 0.91
C PHE A 30 -3.97 -3.88 1.09
N GLU A 31 -3.53 -4.07 2.34
CA GLU A 31 -2.27 -4.76 2.60
C GLU A 31 -2.28 -6.19 2.05
N LYS A 32 -3.41 -6.89 2.19
CA LYS A 32 -3.55 -8.23 1.63
C LYS A 32 -3.42 -8.22 0.11
N LEU A 33 -4.03 -7.25 -0.55
CA LEU A 33 -3.89 -7.11 -2.00
C LEU A 33 -2.45 -6.80 -2.41
N CYS A 34 -1.75 -6.00 -1.63
CA CYS A 34 -0.34 -5.71 -1.88
C CYS A 34 0.50 -6.99 -1.83
N TYR A 35 0.26 -7.86 -0.86
CA TYR A 35 0.96 -9.15 -0.80
C TYR A 35 0.68 -9.99 -2.04
N GLN A 36 -0.57 -10.04 -2.48
CA GLN A 36 -0.97 -10.83 -3.64
C GLN A 36 -0.34 -10.33 -4.94
N HIS A 37 -0.30 -9.01 -5.11
CA HIS A 37 0.12 -8.41 -6.37
C HIS A 37 1.61 -8.04 -6.43
N LEU A 38 2.21 -7.73 -5.29
CA LEU A 38 3.58 -7.21 -5.25
C LEU A 38 4.57 -8.18 -4.60
N GLY A 39 4.09 -9.02 -3.69
CA GLY A 39 4.96 -9.93 -2.95
C GLY A 39 5.74 -10.90 -3.83
N GLY A 40 5.14 -11.34 -4.93
CA GLY A 40 5.81 -12.23 -5.88
C GLY A 40 6.75 -11.53 -6.84
N LYS A 41 6.58 -10.22 -7.03
CA LYS A 41 7.42 -9.42 -7.92
C LYS A 41 8.63 -8.83 -7.21
N TYR A 42 8.49 -8.49 -5.95
CA TYR A 42 9.51 -7.76 -5.20
C TYR A 42 9.83 -8.53 -3.93
N HIS A 43 10.96 -9.20 -3.92
CA HIS A 43 11.39 -9.98 -2.74
C HIS A 43 11.52 -9.12 -1.49
N GLU A 44 11.84 -7.84 -1.66
CA GLU A 44 11.96 -6.89 -0.55
C GLU A 44 10.69 -6.83 0.30
N CYS A 45 9.53 -7.04 -0.32
CA CYS A 45 8.24 -6.96 0.38
C CYS A 45 8.17 -7.89 1.60
N LEU A 46 8.79 -9.05 1.49
CA LEU A 46 8.73 -10.10 2.51
C LEU A 46 9.87 -10.04 3.52
N ARG A 47 10.78 -9.09 3.36
CA ARG A 47 11.88 -8.90 4.31
C ARG A 47 11.38 -8.18 5.55
N GLN A 48 12.10 -8.36 6.64
CA GLN A 48 11.80 -7.65 7.87
C GLN A 48 12.00 -6.15 7.70
N SER A 49 11.13 -5.37 8.30
CA SER A 49 11.24 -3.91 8.35
C SER A 49 12.51 -3.47 9.09
N ASP A 50 13.06 -2.34 8.71
CA ASP A 50 14.18 -1.73 9.41
C ASP A 50 13.75 -1.08 10.73
N SER A 51 12.46 -0.81 10.89
CA SER A 51 11.94 -0.02 12.00
C SER A 51 11.31 -0.84 13.11
N ARG A 52 10.71 -1.98 12.79
CA ARG A 52 9.94 -2.76 13.76
C ARG A 52 10.21 -4.25 13.58
N PRO A 53 10.35 -5.02 14.69
CA PRO A 53 10.75 -6.43 14.61
C PRO A 53 9.71 -7.37 14.00
N ASN A 54 8.43 -7.04 14.09
CA ASN A 54 7.36 -7.91 13.57
C ASN A 54 6.65 -7.30 12.36
N GLU A 55 7.32 -6.40 11.67
CA GLU A 55 6.77 -5.71 10.51
C GLU A 55 7.56 -6.09 9.25
N LEU A 56 6.87 -6.33 8.15
CA LEU A 56 7.53 -6.57 6.87
C LEU A 56 7.77 -5.24 6.14
N LYS A 57 8.71 -5.25 5.21
CA LYS A 57 9.03 -4.06 4.41
C LYS A 57 7.80 -3.50 3.70
N LEU A 58 6.96 -4.37 3.16
CA LEU A 58 5.72 -3.94 2.52
C LEU A 58 4.84 -3.14 3.49
N GLU A 59 4.68 -3.67 4.70
CA GLU A 59 3.88 -3.01 5.74
C GLU A 59 4.50 -1.68 6.14
N GLN A 60 5.83 -1.63 6.23
CA GLN A 60 6.54 -0.39 6.53
C GLN A 60 6.27 0.67 5.48
N ARG A 61 6.31 0.31 4.19
CA ARG A 61 6.07 1.27 3.11
C ARG A 61 4.64 1.75 3.09
N VAL A 62 3.67 0.87 3.33
CA VAL A 62 2.26 1.28 3.44
C VAL A 62 2.09 2.22 4.63
N ARG A 63 2.70 1.90 5.77
CA ARG A 63 2.65 2.76 6.95
C ARG A 63 3.28 4.13 6.66
N ASN A 64 4.38 4.17 5.92
CA ASN A 64 5.01 5.44 5.56
C ASN A 64 4.10 6.30 4.69
N ILE A 65 3.40 5.69 3.75
CA ILE A 65 2.43 6.43 2.92
C ILE A 65 1.36 7.07 3.80
N VAL A 66 0.83 6.32 4.75
CA VAL A 66 -0.20 6.82 5.67
C VAL A 66 0.36 7.90 6.60
N CYS A 67 1.51 7.64 7.22
CA CYS A 67 2.11 8.56 8.19
C CYS A 67 2.53 9.88 7.55
N HIS A 68 3.02 9.84 6.32
CA HIS A 68 3.46 11.04 5.60
C HIS A 68 2.36 11.63 4.73
N LYS A 69 1.17 11.04 4.76
CA LYS A 69 0.02 11.49 3.95
C LYS A 69 0.38 11.56 2.46
N ASN A 70 1.19 10.62 2.00
CA ASN A 70 1.67 10.57 0.62
C ASN A 70 0.72 9.74 -0.24
N TYR A 71 -0.56 10.12 -0.26
CA TYR A 71 -1.60 9.40 -1.00
C TYR A 71 -1.55 9.73 -2.48
N PRO A 72 -2.01 8.81 -3.36
CA PRO A 72 -2.23 9.17 -4.76
C PRO A 72 -3.25 10.31 -4.86
N GLU A 73 -3.18 11.07 -5.94
CA GLU A 73 -4.13 12.16 -6.17
C GLU A 73 -5.56 11.64 -6.14
N GLY A 74 -6.43 12.36 -5.44
CA GLY A 74 -7.83 12.01 -5.32
C GLY A 74 -8.14 10.94 -4.28
N VAL A 75 -7.14 10.46 -3.56
CA VAL A 75 -7.32 9.42 -2.53
C VAL A 75 -7.29 10.06 -1.15
N VAL A 76 -8.22 9.64 -0.30
CA VAL A 76 -8.35 10.09 1.09
C VAL A 76 -8.22 8.88 2.00
N TYR A 77 -7.60 9.08 3.16
CA TYR A 77 -7.48 8.04 4.19
C TYR A 77 -8.09 8.56 5.49
N LYS A 78 -9.04 7.79 6.03
CA LYS A 78 -9.71 8.14 7.28
C LYS A 78 -10.24 6.86 7.92
N ASN A 79 -10.09 6.74 9.24
CA ASN A 79 -10.58 5.59 10.00
C ASN A 79 -10.06 4.26 9.40
N GLN A 80 -8.75 4.21 9.11
CA GLN A 80 -8.09 3.03 8.56
C GLN A 80 -8.74 2.55 7.25
N THR A 81 -9.19 3.50 6.43
CA THR A 81 -9.88 3.19 5.17
C THR A 81 -9.43 4.19 4.12
N PHE A 82 -9.10 3.67 2.93
CA PHE A 82 -8.82 4.50 1.75
C PHE A 82 -10.08 4.60 0.91
N TYR A 83 -10.34 5.78 0.36
CA TYR A 83 -11.47 5.98 -0.54
C TYR A 83 -11.19 7.15 -1.48
N LEU A 84 -11.97 7.22 -2.56
CA LEU A 84 -11.84 8.34 -3.49
C LEU A 84 -12.50 9.58 -2.91
N LYS A 85 -11.85 10.73 -3.09
CA LYS A 85 -12.36 12.00 -2.58
C LYS A 85 -13.77 12.29 -3.05
N GLU A 86 -14.12 11.86 -4.25
CA GLU A 86 -15.46 12.05 -4.82
C GLU A 86 -16.56 11.33 -4.01
N MET A 87 -16.17 10.42 -3.12
CA MET A 87 -17.10 9.67 -2.27
C MET A 87 -17.41 10.40 -0.96
N GLU A 88 -16.77 11.52 -0.68
CA GLU A 88 -17.02 12.27 0.55
C GLU A 88 -18.42 12.91 0.58
#